data_10b6f128e0450b28a477605ce13c01b7
#
_entry.id   10b6f128e0450b28a477605ce13c01b7
#
_cell.length_a   1.000
_cell.length_b   1.000
_cell.length_c   1.000
_cell.angle_alpha   90.00
_cell.angle_beta   90.00
_cell.angle_gamma   90.00
#
_symmetry.space_group_name_H-M   'P 1'
#
loop_
_entity.id
_entity.type
_entity.pdbx_description
1 polymer ?
#
loop_
_entity_poly.entity_id
_entity_poly.type
_entity_poly.pdbx_seq_one_letter_code
_entity_poly.pdbx_strand_id
1 'polypeptide(L)'
;MTSRGEILVCGASVAGPALAYWLHRYGFHPTVVERTPSLRRGWGGHAVDLFGPAVDVAERMGILPQVLQARTRTEQISFLRPGKPAVNVDFTRLVAGVSDRHVEIMRGELAAILHEATRDDVDYLFGDSIRGLSQDEGGVEVTFDHGAARCFDLVVGADGLHSTVRRLAFGDESRFRRYIGGYLAVYTVPNHLQLQGRMLTYLTPGKLAATYPVRQTGQARAAFLFRRDHEFDYDHRDLERQRHLLRQVYAGEGWEVPRLLADLDHADDFYFDSISQIVMDRWSDRRVTLVGDAAYSPGPAVGGGTSVALIGAHILAHSLRHADGDHTRAFDHYQHAMRELVTRSRQIGPTTMNTLIPATDRQVWLTIQTMRVLRRLPAAVQRRLFAFQAGPARALNSITLPDEHGADERGDS
;
A
#
# COMPACT_ATOMS: atom_id res chain seq x y z
N MET A 1 29.25 -14.57 15.07
CA MET A 1 28.30 -13.48 15.37
C MET A 1 27.24 -14.08 16.27
N THR A 2 27.04 -13.56 17.47
CA THR A 2 25.95 -13.99 18.35
C THR A 2 24.63 -13.58 17.68
N SER A 3 23.69 -14.53 17.53
CA SER A 3 22.34 -14.29 16.99
C SER A 3 21.65 -13.17 17.79
N ARG A 4 21.08 -12.18 17.11
CA ARG A 4 20.39 -11.05 17.75
C ARG A 4 18.94 -11.33 18.12
N GLY A 5 18.42 -12.54 17.84
CA GLY A 5 17.07 -12.97 18.23
C GLY A 5 16.20 -13.39 17.06
N GLU A 6 15.20 -14.21 17.38
CA GLU A 6 14.18 -14.76 16.48
C GLU A 6 12.99 -13.79 16.39
N ILE A 7 12.65 -13.35 15.19
CA ILE A 7 11.55 -12.38 14.99
C ILE A 7 10.51 -12.95 14.01
N LEU A 8 9.27 -13.10 14.48
CA LEU A 8 8.17 -13.43 13.59
C LEU A 8 7.62 -12.17 12.93
N VAL A 9 7.53 -12.19 11.61
CA VAL A 9 6.89 -11.14 10.80
C VAL A 9 5.64 -11.71 10.15
N CYS A 10 4.47 -11.13 10.45
CA CYS A 10 3.19 -11.62 9.94
C CYS A 10 2.78 -10.83 8.69
N GLY A 11 2.75 -11.50 7.52
CA GLY A 11 2.36 -10.95 6.22
C GLY A 11 3.52 -10.81 5.23
N ALA A 12 3.37 -11.40 4.03
CA ALA A 12 4.39 -11.44 2.97
C ALA A 12 4.06 -10.51 1.78
N SER A 13 3.40 -9.37 2.00
CA SER A 13 3.13 -8.41 0.93
C SER A 13 4.32 -7.46 0.71
N VAL A 14 4.28 -6.25 1.23
CA VAL A 14 5.34 -5.24 1.04
C VAL A 14 6.14 -5.02 2.32
N ALA A 15 5.48 -4.64 3.41
CA ALA A 15 6.14 -4.28 4.66
C ALA A 15 6.91 -5.47 5.27
N GLY A 16 6.33 -6.68 5.23
CA GLY A 16 6.94 -7.87 5.85
C GLY A 16 8.25 -8.28 5.21
N PRO A 17 8.32 -8.58 3.90
CA PRO A 17 9.56 -8.91 3.23
C PRO A 17 10.60 -7.79 3.26
N ALA A 18 10.18 -6.52 3.16
CA ALA A 18 11.10 -5.39 3.31
C ALA A 18 11.70 -5.32 4.72
N LEU A 19 10.90 -5.56 5.76
CA LEU A 19 11.38 -5.64 7.13
C LEU A 19 12.31 -6.83 7.32
N ALA A 20 11.94 -8.01 6.83
CA ALA A 20 12.72 -9.22 6.93
C ALA A 20 14.11 -9.08 6.28
N TYR A 21 14.19 -8.42 5.11
CA TYR A 21 15.46 -8.06 4.46
C TYR A 21 16.39 -7.30 5.40
N TRP A 22 15.90 -6.23 6.01
CA TRP A 22 16.71 -5.40 6.89
C TRP A 22 17.07 -6.10 8.21
N LEU A 23 16.13 -6.85 8.79
CA LEU A 23 16.37 -7.63 9.99
C LEU A 23 17.50 -8.65 9.77
N HIS A 24 17.41 -9.43 8.68
CA HIS A 24 18.46 -10.40 8.33
C HIS A 24 19.81 -9.70 8.12
N ARG A 25 19.85 -8.61 7.35
CA ARG A 25 21.05 -7.82 7.12
C ARG A 25 21.68 -7.29 8.42
N TYR A 26 20.88 -7.07 9.46
CA TYR A 26 21.33 -6.61 10.78
C TYR A 26 21.60 -7.74 11.78
N GLY A 27 21.56 -9.00 11.34
CA GLY A 27 21.94 -10.18 12.12
C GLY A 27 20.83 -10.77 12.99
N PHE A 28 19.57 -10.41 12.75
CA PHE A 28 18.39 -11.08 13.30
C PHE A 28 17.99 -12.27 12.44
N HIS A 29 17.17 -13.19 12.99
CA HIS A 29 16.58 -14.33 12.28
C HIS A 29 15.08 -14.11 12.07
N PRO A 30 14.64 -13.47 10.96
CA PRO A 30 13.24 -13.30 10.69
C PRO A 30 12.61 -14.58 10.11
N THR A 31 11.43 -14.94 10.61
CA THR A 31 10.51 -15.89 10.00
C THR A 31 9.29 -15.11 9.51
N VAL A 32 8.89 -15.26 8.25
CA VAL A 32 7.70 -14.59 7.69
C VAL A 32 6.57 -15.60 7.56
N VAL A 33 5.41 -15.32 8.17
CA VAL A 33 4.19 -16.12 7.99
C VAL A 33 3.20 -15.42 7.08
N GLU A 34 2.63 -16.15 6.12
CA GLU A 34 1.67 -15.62 5.15
C GLU A 34 0.48 -16.59 4.99
N ARG A 35 -0.70 -16.05 5.16
CA ARG A 35 -1.97 -16.77 5.07
C ARG A 35 -2.23 -17.41 3.70
N THR A 36 -1.78 -16.79 2.62
CA THR A 36 -1.96 -17.36 1.28
C THR A 36 -0.96 -18.48 1.02
N PRO A 37 -1.36 -19.54 0.28
CA PRO A 37 -0.49 -20.70 0.05
C PRO A 37 0.73 -20.40 -0.83
N SER A 38 0.76 -19.26 -1.47
CA SER A 38 1.89 -18.77 -2.27
C SER A 38 1.79 -17.26 -2.44
N LEU A 39 2.88 -16.65 -2.91
CA LEU A 39 2.85 -15.25 -3.34
C LEU A 39 1.88 -15.08 -4.51
N ARG A 40 1.09 -14.03 -4.44
CA ARG A 40 0.18 -13.64 -5.53
C ARG A 40 0.95 -12.94 -6.66
N ARG A 41 1.88 -13.68 -7.33
CA ARG A 41 2.62 -13.16 -8.49
C ARG A 41 1.65 -12.90 -9.63
N GLY A 42 1.67 -11.68 -10.18
CA GLY A 42 0.80 -11.29 -11.30
C GLY A 42 -0.69 -11.25 -10.97
N TRP A 43 -1.10 -11.66 -9.78
CA TRP A 43 -2.46 -11.78 -9.31
C TRP A 43 -2.73 -10.80 -8.17
N GLY A 44 -3.75 -9.97 -8.36
CA GLY A 44 -4.27 -9.12 -7.31
C GLY A 44 -3.48 -7.84 -7.04
N GLY A 45 -4.20 -6.84 -6.62
CA GLY A 45 -3.69 -5.54 -6.25
C GLY A 45 -3.68 -4.52 -7.40
N HIS A 46 -3.79 -3.29 -6.97
CA HIS A 46 -3.72 -2.10 -7.82
C HIS A 46 -2.26 -1.67 -8.02
N ALA A 47 -2.04 -0.75 -8.95
CA ALA A 47 -0.79 -0.04 -9.07
C ALA A 47 -0.54 0.79 -7.80
N VAL A 48 0.71 0.82 -7.35
CA VAL A 48 1.14 1.55 -6.15
C VAL A 48 2.31 2.46 -6.49
N ASP A 49 2.42 3.54 -5.72
CA ASP A 49 3.42 4.56 -5.94
C ASP A 49 4.56 4.46 -4.92
N LEU A 50 5.79 4.47 -5.41
CA LEU A 50 6.99 4.69 -4.62
C LEU A 50 7.47 6.13 -4.86
N PHE A 51 7.52 6.92 -3.79
CA PHE A 51 8.04 8.28 -3.81
C PHE A 51 9.45 8.33 -3.22
N GLY A 52 10.20 9.40 -3.47
CA GLY A 52 11.59 9.64 -3.11
C GLY A 52 12.21 8.73 -2.05
N PRO A 53 11.91 8.91 -0.74
CA PRO A 53 12.53 8.10 0.30
C PRO A 53 12.25 6.59 0.20
N ALA A 54 11.08 6.18 -0.32
CA ALA A 54 10.81 4.76 -0.55
C ALA A 54 11.62 4.21 -1.74
N VAL A 55 11.90 5.03 -2.75
CA VAL A 55 12.81 4.69 -3.85
C VAL A 55 14.25 4.57 -3.31
N ASP A 56 14.66 5.44 -2.37
CA ASP A 56 15.95 5.35 -1.71
C ASP A 56 16.08 4.06 -0.88
N VAL A 57 15.02 3.63 -0.19
CA VAL A 57 14.99 2.33 0.49
C VAL A 57 15.19 1.19 -0.52
N ALA A 58 14.46 1.20 -1.64
CA ALA A 58 14.60 0.18 -2.69
C ALA A 58 16.03 0.17 -3.30
N GLU A 59 16.67 1.34 -3.43
CA GLU A 59 18.05 1.48 -3.90
C GLU A 59 19.05 0.90 -2.88
N ARG A 60 18.92 1.21 -1.60
CA ARG A 60 19.74 0.65 -0.51
C ARG A 60 19.57 -0.88 -0.37
N MET A 61 18.38 -1.40 -0.69
CA MET A 61 18.14 -2.85 -0.77
C MET A 61 18.74 -3.51 -2.02
N GLY A 62 19.25 -2.73 -2.99
CA GLY A 62 19.78 -3.25 -4.26
C GLY A 62 18.69 -3.72 -5.25
N ILE A 63 17.42 -3.46 -4.98
CA ILE A 63 16.29 -3.93 -5.81
C ILE A 63 15.77 -2.87 -6.80
N LEU A 64 16.28 -1.65 -6.76
CA LEU A 64 15.79 -0.56 -7.62
C LEU A 64 15.84 -0.88 -9.13
N PRO A 65 16.87 -1.57 -9.68
CA PRO A 65 16.87 -1.96 -11.09
C PRO A 65 15.67 -2.82 -11.47
N GLN A 66 15.30 -3.81 -10.65
CA GLN A 66 14.16 -4.71 -10.85
C GLN A 66 12.84 -3.94 -10.76
N VAL A 67 12.72 -3.03 -9.77
CA VAL A 67 11.55 -2.16 -9.58
C VAL A 67 11.35 -1.25 -10.81
N LEU A 68 12.40 -0.64 -11.35
CA LEU A 68 12.35 0.18 -12.54
C LEU A 68 11.99 -0.62 -13.80
N GLN A 69 12.45 -1.86 -13.90
CA GLN A 69 12.09 -2.76 -15.00
C GLN A 69 10.61 -3.14 -14.97
N ALA A 70 10.05 -3.37 -13.77
CA ALA A 70 8.67 -3.80 -13.54
C ALA A 70 7.64 -2.64 -13.49
N ARG A 71 8.07 -1.37 -13.63
CA ARG A 71 7.18 -0.21 -13.60
C ARG A 71 6.04 -0.31 -14.62
N THR A 72 4.89 0.27 -14.31
CA THR A 72 3.66 0.20 -15.13
C THR A 72 3.80 0.90 -16.48
N ARG A 73 4.62 1.95 -16.56
CA ARG A 73 4.80 2.82 -17.75
C ARG A 73 3.47 3.41 -18.24
N THR A 74 2.62 3.86 -17.30
CA THR A 74 1.47 4.66 -17.64
C THR A 74 1.95 6.01 -18.20
N GLU A 75 1.63 6.29 -19.45
CA GLU A 75 2.05 7.52 -20.14
C GLU A 75 0.90 8.53 -20.22
N GLN A 76 -0.34 8.04 -20.35
CA GLN A 76 -1.50 8.88 -20.58
C GLN A 76 -2.69 8.45 -19.72
N ILE A 77 -3.41 9.42 -19.17
CA ILE A 77 -4.73 9.23 -18.58
C ILE A 77 -5.77 9.93 -19.45
N SER A 78 -6.81 9.18 -19.83
CA SER A 78 -7.97 9.70 -20.58
C SER A 78 -9.17 9.80 -19.66
N PHE A 79 -9.61 11.02 -19.39
CA PHE A 79 -10.82 11.27 -18.60
C PHE A 79 -12.05 11.26 -19.51
N LEU A 80 -13.02 10.42 -19.17
CA LEU A 80 -14.26 10.19 -19.90
C LEU A 80 -15.45 10.59 -19.02
N ARG A 81 -16.54 11.01 -19.66
CA ARG A 81 -17.84 11.22 -19.03
C ARG A 81 -18.97 11.03 -20.04
N PRO A 82 -20.21 10.78 -19.58
CA PRO A 82 -21.33 10.53 -20.47
C PRO A 82 -21.49 11.60 -21.56
N GLY A 83 -21.61 11.17 -22.83
CA GLY A 83 -21.94 12.02 -23.96
C GLY A 83 -20.97 13.16 -24.28
N LYS A 84 -19.72 13.10 -23.80
CA LYS A 84 -18.71 14.15 -24.05
C LYS A 84 -17.39 13.56 -24.53
N PRO A 85 -16.62 14.31 -25.34
CA PRO A 85 -15.29 13.88 -25.78
C PRO A 85 -14.32 13.67 -24.61
N ALA A 86 -13.45 12.67 -24.75
CA ALA A 86 -12.39 12.39 -23.79
C ALA A 86 -11.41 13.56 -23.64
N VAL A 87 -10.84 13.70 -22.45
CA VAL A 87 -9.75 14.63 -22.16
C VAL A 87 -8.50 13.83 -21.82
N ASN A 88 -7.54 13.85 -22.71
CA ASN A 88 -6.28 13.15 -22.56
C ASN A 88 -5.26 14.02 -21.85
N VAL A 89 -4.58 13.48 -20.86
CA VAL A 89 -3.55 14.15 -20.06
C VAL A 89 -2.30 13.29 -20.06
N ASP A 90 -1.16 13.91 -20.28
CA ASP A 90 0.16 13.27 -20.18
C ASP A 90 0.48 13.02 -18.70
N PHE A 91 0.43 11.76 -18.31
CA PHE A 91 0.65 11.33 -16.92
C PHE A 91 2.09 11.53 -16.48
N THR A 92 3.05 11.33 -17.39
CA THR A 92 4.47 11.48 -17.07
C THR A 92 4.81 12.90 -16.66
N ARG A 93 4.18 13.90 -17.30
CA ARG A 93 4.32 15.30 -16.92
C ARG A 93 3.66 15.65 -15.60
N LEU A 94 2.52 15.00 -15.29
CA LEU A 94 1.84 15.17 -14.01
C LEU A 94 2.73 14.72 -12.86
N VAL A 95 3.26 13.51 -12.98
CA VAL A 95 4.08 12.88 -11.93
C VAL A 95 5.43 13.59 -11.75
N ALA A 96 6.07 14.04 -12.83
CA ALA A 96 7.31 14.82 -12.76
C ALA A 96 7.17 16.14 -11.99
N GLY A 97 5.93 16.64 -11.79
CA GLY A 97 5.65 17.77 -10.91
C GLY A 97 5.49 17.41 -9.43
N VAL A 98 5.34 16.11 -9.13
CA VAL A 98 5.08 15.60 -7.80
C VAL A 98 6.36 15.13 -7.09
N SER A 99 7.22 14.41 -7.79
CA SER A 99 8.52 13.94 -7.29
C SER A 99 9.46 13.69 -8.45
N ASP A 100 10.73 14.09 -8.31
CA ASP A 100 11.79 13.78 -9.27
C ASP A 100 12.17 12.29 -9.23
N ARG A 101 11.86 11.60 -8.15
CA ARG A 101 12.04 10.16 -7.94
C ARG A 101 10.69 9.52 -7.61
N HIS A 102 9.99 9.07 -8.66
CA HIS A 102 8.71 8.37 -8.54
C HIS A 102 8.70 7.12 -9.41
N VAL A 103 8.18 6.02 -8.87
CA VAL A 103 7.97 4.77 -9.61
C VAL A 103 6.58 4.24 -9.31
N GLU A 104 5.76 4.06 -10.36
CA GLU A 104 4.50 3.33 -10.27
C GLU A 104 4.75 1.87 -10.67
N ILE A 105 4.35 0.94 -9.81
CA ILE A 105 4.54 -0.50 -9.98
C ILE A 105 3.29 -1.27 -9.53
N MET A 106 3.02 -2.42 -10.12
CA MET A 106 1.97 -3.31 -9.60
C MET A 106 2.38 -3.84 -8.23
N ARG A 107 1.48 -3.78 -7.24
CA ARG A 107 1.76 -4.24 -5.86
C ARG A 107 2.25 -5.68 -5.80
N GLY A 108 1.67 -6.57 -6.63
CA GLY A 108 2.10 -7.97 -6.71
C GLY A 108 3.51 -8.15 -7.24
N GLU A 109 3.93 -7.32 -8.20
CA GLU A 109 5.31 -7.34 -8.74
C GLU A 109 6.31 -6.83 -7.69
N LEU A 110 5.97 -5.76 -6.96
CA LEU A 110 6.83 -5.28 -5.88
C LEU A 110 6.99 -6.34 -4.77
N ALA A 111 5.88 -7.00 -4.37
CA ALA A 111 5.93 -8.08 -3.39
C ALA A 111 6.80 -9.27 -3.86
N ALA A 112 6.72 -9.61 -5.16
CA ALA A 112 7.54 -10.66 -5.75
C ALA A 112 9.03 -10.29 -5.76
N ILE A 113 9.38 -9.04 -6.10
CA ILE A 113 10.77 -8.54 -6.06
C ILE A 113 11.32 -8.57 -4.64
N LEU A 114 10.54 -8.13 -3.66
CA LEU A 114 10.94 -8.14 -2.24
C LEU A 114 11.15 -9.56 -1.71
N HIS A 115 10.25 -10.48 -2.05
CA HIS A 115 10.42 -11.89 -1.69
C HIS A 115 11.66 -12.51 -2.36
N GLU A 116 11.88 -12.25 -3.64
CA GLU A 116 13.05 -12.76 -4.36
C GLU A 116 14.37 -12.29 -3.72
N ALA A 117 14.37 -11.06 -3.18
CA ALA A 117 15.53 -10.49 -2.48
C ALA A 117 15.77 -11.08 -1.09
N THR A 118 14.87 -11.93 -0.59
CA THR A 118 14.92 -12.46 0.80
C THR A 118 14.77 -13.98 0.89
N ARG A 119 14.31 -14.66 -0.15
CA ARG A 119 13.87 -16.07 -0.10
C ARG A 119 14.98 -17.07 0.29
N ASP A 120 16.24 -16.72 0.01
CA ASP A 120 17.38 -17.60 0.29
C ASP A 120 17.92 -17.39 1.72
N ASP A 121 17.52 -16.30 2.38
CA ASP A 121 18.03 -15.84 3.68
C ASP A 121 16.97 -15.78 4.79
N VAL A 122 15.69 -15.94 4.44
CA VAL A 122 14.54 -15.76 5.34
C VAL A 122 13.60 -16.95 5.24
N ASP A 123 13.18 -17.49 6.36
CA ASP A 123 12.18 -18.57 6.42
C ASP A 123 10.77 -18.02 6.12
N TYR A 124 10.10 -18.64 5.14
CA TYR A 124 8.72 -18.31 4.77
C TYR A 124 7.76 -19.46 5.07
N LEU A 125 6.74 -19.19 5.88
CA LEU A 125 5.65 -20.12 6.20
C LEU A 125 4.40 -19.68 5.43
N PHE A 126 4.20 -20.22 4.22
CA PHE A 126 3.02 -19.96 3.40
C PHE A 126 1.86 -20.90 3.78
N GLY A 127 0.63 -20.40 3.58
CA GLY A 127 -0.58 -21.17 3.87
C GLY A 127 -0.90 -21.27 5.35
N ASP A 128 -0.30 -20.41 6.19
CA ASP A 128 -0.55 -20.39 7.63
C ASP A 128 -0.75 -18.97 8.16
N SER A 129 -1.36 -18.87 9.31
CA SER A 129 -1.64 -17.60 9.98
C SER A 129 -1.57 -17.77 11.49
N ILE A 130 -1.32 -16.67 12.20
CA ILE A 130 -1.36 -16.68 13.65
C ILE A 130 -2.81 -16.76 14.16
N ARG A 131 -3.06 -17.63 15.15
CA ARG A 131 -4.34 -17.74 15.85
C ARG A 131 -4.31 -17.14 17.24
N GLY A 132 -3.17 -17.16 17.91
CA GLY A 132 -3.00 -16.64 19.26
C GLY A 132 -1.59 -16.16 19.54
N LEU A 133 -1.49 -15.20 20.48
CA LEU A 133 -0.24 -14.65 21.02
C LEU A 133 -0.32 -14.65 22.54
N SER A 134 0.74 -15.12 23.20
CA SER A 134 0.94 -14.96 24.65
C SER A 134 2.33 -14.41 24.91
N GLN A 135 2.46 -13.35 25.65
CA GLN A 135 3.71 -12.63 25.89
C GLN A 135 4.11 -12.73 27.36
N ASP A 136 5.40 -13.04 27.62
CA ASP A 136 6.02 -12.98 28.93
C ASP A 136 7.40 -12.28 28.87
N GLU A 137 8.20 -12.41 29.95
CA GLU A 137 9.54 -11.84 30.00
C GLU A 137 10.52 -12.57 29.06
N GLY A 138 10.27 -13.84 28.75
CA GLY A 138 11.11 -14.68 27.91
C GLY A 138 10.86 -14.52 26.41
N GLY A 139 9.66 -14.07 25.99
CA GLY A 139 9.34 -13.98 24.57
C GLY A 139 7.84 -13.87 24.27
N VAL A 140 7.50 -14.28 23.07
CA VAL A 140 6.12 -14.37 22.57
C VAL A 140 5.87 -15.80 22.09
N GLU A 141 5.02 -16.52 22.79
CA GLU A 141 4.50 -17.78 22.31
C GLU A 141 3.39 -17.52 21.26
N VAL A 142 3.58 -18.09 20.08
CA VAL A 142 2.69 -17.93 18.95
C VAL A 142 2.05 -19.26 18.60
N THR A 143 0.72 -19.30 18.54
CA THR A 143 -0.03 -20.45 18.00
C THR A 143 -0.48 -20.13 16.58
N PHE A 144 -0.29 -21.09 15.68
CA PHE A 144 -0.67 -20.98 14.27
C PHE A 144 -1.97 -21.70 13.98
N ASP A 145 -2.58 -21.47 12.81
CA ASP A 145 -3.79 -22.17 12.38
C ASP A 145 -3.48 -23.64 12.04
N HIS A 146 -2.32 -23.92 11.46
CA HIS A 146 -1.91 -25.25 10.99
C HIS A 146 -0.59 -25.73 11.57
N GLY A 147 0.39 -24.86 11.78
CA GLY A 147 1.71 -25.20 12.30
C GLY A 147 1.74 -25.45 13.82
N ALA A 148 2.85 -26.02 14.30
CA ALA A 148 3.10 -26.15 15.74
C ALA A 148 3.33 -24.75 16.37
N ALA A 149 2.99 -24.62 17.66
CA ALA A 149 3.32 -23.42 18.42
C ALA A 149 4.84 -23.22 18.50
N ARG A 150 5.29 -21.95 18.38
CA ARG A 150 6.71 -21.55 18.44
C ARG A 150 6.85 -20.30 19.32
N CYS A 151 8.02 -20.18 19.93
CA CYS A 151 8.40 -18.97 20.68
C CYS A 151 9.32 -18.09 19.84
N PHE A 152 9.11 -16.77 19.93
CA PHE A 152 9.93 -15.75 19.28
C PHE A 152 10.31 -14.68 20.30
N ASP A 153 11.41 -14.00 20.07
CA ASP A 153 11.79 -12.86 20.90
C ASP A 153 10.86 -11.67 20.68
N LEU A 154 10.45 -11.46 19.41
CA LEU A 154 9.56 -10.37 19.00
C LEU A 154 8.57 -10.84 17.93
N VAL A 155 7.40 -10.20 17.87
CA VAL A 155 6.42 -10.40 16.79
C VAL A 155 6.11 -9.05 16.14
N VAL A 156 6.15 -9.00 14.81
CA VAL A 156 5.80 -7.81 14.03
C VAL A 156 4.61 -8.09 13.11
N GLY A 157 3.52 -7.34 13.32
CA GLY A 157 2.37 -7.37 12.43
C GLY A 157 2.61 -6.50 11.20
N ALA A 158 2.72 -7.13 10.03
CA ALA A 158 2.80 -6.53 8.70
C ALA A 158 1.63 -7.01 7.81
N ASP A 159 0.53 -7.45 8.43
CA ASP A 159 -0.58 -8.21 7.88
C ASP A 159 -1.76 -7.35 7.39
N GLY A 160 -1.48 -6.04 7.18
CA GLY A 160 -2.34 -5.13 6.42
C GLY A 160 -3.50 -4.54 7.21
N LEU A 161 -4.48 -3.99 6.48
CA LEU A 161 -5.59 -3.22 7.04
C LEU A 161 -6.40 -4.01 8.08
N HIS A 162 -6.68 -5.29 7.82
CA HIS A 162 -7.41 -6.20 8.71
C HIS A 162 -6.47 -7.08 9.55
N SER A 163 -5.51 -6.45 10.20
CA SER A 163 -4.42 -7.13 10.93
C SER A 163 -4.92 -8.03 12.06
N THR A 164 -4.55 -9.31 11.98
CA THR A 164 -4.75 -10.30 13.04
C THR A 164 -3.86 -10.00 14.24
N VAL A 165 -2.59 -9.60 14.01
CA VAL A 165 -1.68 -9.21 15.10
C VAL A 165 -2.24 -8.04 15.89
N ARG A 166 -2.75 -6.99 15.20
CA ARG A 166 -3.40 -5.85 15.88
C ARG A 166 -4.58 -6.31 16.73
N ARG A 167 -5.45 -7.17 16.19
CA ARG A 167 -6.59 -7.68 16.92
C ARG A 167 -6.20 -8.47 18.16
N LEU A 168 -5.17 -9.30 18.08
CA LEU A 168 -4.71 -10.15 19.19
C LEU A 168 -4.00 -9.34 20.28
N ALA A 169 -3.14 -8.38 19.91
CA ALA A 169 -2.32 -7.65 20.87
C ALA A 169 -2.98 -6.34 21.38
N PHE A 170 -3.80 -5.68 20.55
CA PHE A 170 -4.34 -4.35 20.88
C PHE A 170 -5.87 -4.32 21.01
N GLY A 171 -6.54 -5.38 20.55
CA GLY A 171 -8.00 -5.51 20.63
C GLY A 171 -8.71 -5.23 19.30
N ASP A 172 -10.04 -5.11 19.39
CA ASP A 172 -10.93 -5.09 18.22
C ASP A 172 -10.60 -3.97 17.22
N GLU A 173 -10.68 -4.29 15.92
CA GLU A 173 -10.37 -3.39 14.81
C GLU A 173 -11.20 -2.11 14.82
N SER A 174 -12.46 -2.18 15.23
CA SER A 174 -13.38 -1.04 15.28
C SER A 174 -12.87 0.12 16.15
N ARG A 175 -12.00 -0.15 17.10
CA ARG A 175 -11.34 0.87 17.95
C ARG A 175 -10.37 1.74 17.16
N PHE A 176 -9.78 1.21 16.12
CA PHE A 176 -8.66 1.82 15.38
C PHE A 176 -9.03 2.23 13.97
N ARG A 177 -9.98 1.55 13.35
CA ARG A 177 -10.40 1.81 11.98
C ARG A 177 -11.31 3.04 11.90
N ARG A 178 -11.02 3.91 10.93
CA ARG A 178 -11.80 5.13 10.63
C ARG A 178 -12.15 5.13 9.16
N TYR A 179 -13.40 4.87 8.86
CA TYR A 179 -13.95 4.98 7.51
C TYR A 179 -13.90 6.43 7.01
N ILE A 180 -13.45 6.68 5.78
CA ILE A 180 -13.29 8.03 5.22
C ILE A 180 -14.19 8.30 4.00
N GLY A 181 -15.24 7.52 3.81
CA GLY A 181 -16.35 7.88 2.92
C GLY A 181 -16.30 7.27 1.53
N GLY A 182 -15.67 6.12 1.32
CA GLY A 182 -15.65 5.47 0.01
C GLY A 182 -15.19 4.01 0.02
N TYR A 183 -15.22 3.42 -1.18
CA TYR A 183 -14.81 2.04 -1.43
C TYR A 183 -13.91 1.97 -2.66
N LEU A 184 -13.05 0.98 -2.66
CA LEU A 184 -12.19 0.59 -3.77
C LEU A 184 -12.47 -0.87 -4.12
N ALA A 185 -12.71 -1.15 -5.40
CA ALA A 185 -12.67 -2.49 -5.94
C ALA A 185 -11.68 -2.58 -7.10
N VAL A 186 -10.88 -3.64 -7.15
CA VAL A 186 -9.92 -3.88 -8.23
C VAL A 186 -9.86 -5.36 -8.56
N TYR A 187 -9.83 -5.70 -9.84
CA TYR A 187 -9.66 -7.07 -10.34
C TYR A 187 -9.10 -7.09 -11.76
N THR A 188 -8.63 -8.26 -12.16
CA THR A 188 -8.11 -8.49 -13.52
C THR A 188 -9.25 -8.70 -14.51
N VAL A 189 -9.08 -8.11 -15.69
CA VAL A 189 -9.97 -8.27 -16.84
C VAL A 189 -9.15 -8.49 -18.12
N PRO A 190 -9.72 -9.10 -19.16
CA PRO A 190 -9.09 -9.13 -20.48
C PRO A 190 -8.87 -7.70 -21.00
N ASN A 191 -7.75 -7.45 -21.67
CA ASN A 191 -7.43 -6.14 -22.25
C ASN A 191 -8.18 -5.92 -23.57
N HIS A 192 -9.52 -5.92 -23.50
CA HIS A 192 -10.40 -5.79 -24.67
C HIS A 192 -10.21 -4.48 -25.45
N LEU A 193 -9.80 -3.43 -24.74
CA LEU A 193 -9.58 -2.11 -25.33
C LEU A 193 -8.17 -1.93 -25.89
N GLN A 194 -7.36 -2.99 -25.87
CA GLN A 194 -5.98 -3.02 -26.38
C GLN A 194 -5.16 -1.82 -25.85
N LEU A 195 -5.30 -1.56 -24.55
CA LEU A 195 -4.62 -0.46 -23.90
C LEU A 195 -3.10 -0.69 -23.90
N GLN A 196 -2.36 0.38 -24.28
CA GLN A 196 -0.90 0.40 -24.25
C GLN A 196 -0.46 1.72 -23.64
N GLY A 197 0.11 1.68 -22.40
CA GLY A 197 0.55 2.88 -21.69
C GLY A 197 -0.55 3.90 -21.39
N ARG A 198 -1.82 3.56 -21.56
CA ARG A 198 -2.96 4.47 -21.39
C ARG A 198 -3.96 3.92 -20.39
N MET A 199 -4.31 4.72 -19.40
CA MET A 199 -5.39 4.50 -18.46
C MET A 199 -6.64 5.25 -18.92
N LEU A 200 -7.79 4.58 -18.94
CA LEU A 200 -9.09 5.20 -19.17
C LEU A 200 -9.82 5.35 -17.83
N THR A 201 -10.33 6.53 -17.56
CA THR A 201 -11.01 6.87 -16.30
C THR A 201 -12.36 7.50 -16.62
N TYR A 202 -13.43 6.78 -16.32
CA TYR A 202 -14.81 7.22 -16.49
C TYR A 202 -15.33 7.80 -15.18
N LEU A 203 -15.79 9.05 -15.22
CA LEU A 203 -16.24 9.81 -14.06
C LEU A 203 -17.73 10.14 -14.17
N THR A 204 -18.46 9.76 -13.13
CA THR A 204 -19.83 10.21 -12.86
C THR A 204 -19.92 10.71 -11.40
N PRO A 205 -20.96 11.44 -10.99
CA PRO A 205 -21.06 11.92 -9.62
C PRO A 205 -20.95 10.81 -8.58
N GLY A 206 -19.97 10.95 -7.69
CA GLY A 206 -19.69 9.99 -6.63
C GLY A 206 -19.06 8.67 -7.07
N LYS A 207 -18.71 8.50 -8.38
CA LYS A 207 -18.18 7.25 -8.90
C LYS A 207 -17.06 7.47 -9.91
N LEU A 208 -16.11 6.56 -9.88
CA LEU A 208 -15.03 6.44 -10.86
C LEU A 208 -14.93 4.97 -11.27
N ALA A 209 -14.93 4.70 -12.58
CA ALA A 209 -14.52 3.42 -13.13
C ALA A 209 -13.31 3.63 -14.02
N ALA A 210 -12.27 2.83 -13.83
CA ALA A 210 -11.04 2.94 -14.61
C ALA A 210 -10.60 1.58 -15.14
N THR A 211 -9.87 1.61 -16.24
CA THR A 211 -9.15 0.43 -16.76
C THR A 211 -7.77 0.85 -17.24
N TYR A 212 -6.78 0.03 -16.92
CA TYR A 212 -5.38 0.26 -17.31
C TYR A 212 -4.66 -1.07 -17.58
N PRO A 213 -3.69 -1.10 -18.51
CA PRO A 213 -3.03 -2.33 -18.90
C PRO A 213 -2.05 -2.83 -17.83
N VAL A 214 -1.93 -4.15 -17.72
CA VAL A 214 -0.87 -4.84 -16.99
C VAL A 214 0.12 -5.37 -18.01
N ARG A 215 1.25 -4.69 -18.14
CA ARG A 215 2.22 -4.98 -19.20
C ARG A 215 2.79 -6.40 -19.14
N GLN A 216 3.00 -6.92 -17.95
CA GLN A 216 3.62 -8.23 -17.72
C GLN A 216 2.74 -9.40 -18.18
N THR A 217 1.42 -9.24 -18.10
CA THR A 217 0.45 -10.31 -18.41
C THR A 217 -0.32 -10.10 -19.70
N GLY A 218 -0.25 -8.89 -20.30
CA GLY A 218 -1.08 -8.52 -21.45
C GLY A 218 -2.58 -8.32 -21.10
N GLN A 219 -2.93 -8.46 -19.84
CA GLN A 219 -4.28 -8.21 -19.31
C GLN A 219 -4.47 -6.72 -18.94
N ALA A 220 -5.63 -6.38 -18.41
CA ALA A 220 -5.91 -5.07 -17.83
C ALA A 220 -6.44 -5.22 -16.41
N ARG A 221 -6.45 -4.11 -15.68
CA ARG A 221 -7.14 -3.97 -14.39
C ARG A 221 -8.42 -3.17 -14.60
N ALA A 222 -9.50 -3.63 -14.01
CA ALA A 222 -10.67 -2.83 -13.72
C ALA A 222 -10.56 -2.29 -12.30
N ALA A 223 -10.73 -0.98 -12.14
CA ALA A 223 -10.69 -0.32 -10.84
C ALA A 223 -11.94 0.53 -10.68
N PHE A 224 -12.61 0.37 -9.57
CA PHE A 224 -13.84 1.07 -9.22
C PHE A 224 -13.65 1.78 -7.89
N LEU A 225 -13.90 3.07 -7.87
CA LEU A 225 -13.93 3.87 -6.65
C LEU A 225 -15.28 4.57 -6.56
N PHE A 226 -15.90 4.51 -5.41
CA PHE A 226 -17.16 5.21 -5.21
C PHE A 226 -17.31 5.76 -3.79
N ARG A 227 -18.07 6.86 -3.69
CA ARG A 227 -18.38 7.49 -2.42
C ARG A 227 -19.60 6.87 -1.78
N ARG A 228 -19.58 6.83 -0.45
CA ARG A 228 -20.73 6.46 0.36
C ARG A 228 -20.61 7.10 1.73
N ASP A 229 -21.68 7.72 2.22
CA ASP A 229 -21.67 8.41 3.51
C ASP A 229 -21.59 7.42 4.70
N HIS A 230 -22.23 6.27 4.54
CA HIS A 230 -22.25 5.22 5.55
C HIS A 230 -21.62 3.94 5.02
N GLU A 231 -20.88 3.26 5.88
CA GLU A 231 -20.26 2.00 5.53
C GLU A 231 -21.33 0.91 5.27
N PHE A 232 -21.03 -0.01 4.36
CA PHE A 232 -21.86 -1.19 4.17
C PHE A 232 -21.69 -2.13 5.37
N ASP A 233 -22.78 -2.78 5.75
CA ASP A 233 -22.74 -3.91 6.66
C ASP A 233 -22.47 -5.20 5.86
N TYR A 234 -21.24 -5.71 5.94
CA TYR A 234 -20.80 -6.94 5.29
C TYR A 234 -19.54 -7.51 5.94
N ASP A 235 -19.35 -8.81 5.86
CA ASP A 235 -18.07 -9.43 6.20
C ASP A 235 -17.07 -9.22 5.07
N HIS A 236 -15.89 -8.69 5.38
CA HIS A 236 -14.80 -8.48 4.41
C HIS A 236 -14.28 -9.80 3.78
N ARG A 237 -14.73 -10.96 4.24
CA ARG A 237 -14.44 -12.28 3.67
C ARG A 237 -15.55 -12.78 2.74
N ASP A 238 -16.72 -12.16 2.74
CA ASP A 238 -17.86 -12.53 1.89
C ASP A 238 -17.72 -11.90 0.49
N LEU A 239 -16.98 -12.60 -0.38
CA LEU A 239 -16.70 -12.14 -1.76
C LEU A 239 -17.98 -12.02 -2.58
N GLU A 240 -18.97 -12.91 -2.40
CA GLU A 240 -20.23 -12.86 -3.16
C GLU A 240 -21.04 -11.61 -2.79
N ARG A 241 -21.13 -11.30 -1.52
CA ARG A 241 -21.75 -10.05 -1.04
C ARG A 241 -21.06 -8.82 -1.59
N GLN A 242 -19.73 -8.83 -1.60
CA GLN A 242 -18.93 -7.72 -2.16
C GLN A 242 -19.16 -7.54 -3.66
N ARG A 243 -19.17 -8.63 -4.45
CA ARG A 243 -19.50 -8.60 -5.88
C ARG A 243 -20.91 -8.04 -6.13
N HIS A 244 -21.87 -8.49 -5.34
CA HIS A 244 -23.25 -7.98 -5.40
C HIS A 244 -23.32 -6.47 -5.12
N LEU A 245 -22.66 -6.01 -4.06
CA LEU A 245 -22.60 -4.57 -3.71
C LEU A 245 -21.99 -3.73 -4.82
N LEU A 246 -20.90 -4.19 -5.44
CA LEU A 246 -20.27 -3.47 -6.55
C LEU A 246 -21.23 -3.35 -7.74
N ARG A 247 -21.90 -4.46 -8.13
CA ARG A 247 -22.90 -4.43 -9.22
C ARG A 247 -24.07 -3.50 -8.90
N GLN A 248 -24.55 -3.52 -7.68
CA GLN A 248 -25.65 -2.65 -7.24
C GLN A 248 -25.28 -1.17 -7.34
N VAL A 249 -24.08 -0.79 -6.91
CA VAL A 249 -23.60 0.59 -6.94
C VAL A 249 -23.44 1.09 -8.37
N TYR A 250 -22.94 0.27 -9.28
CA TYR A 250 -22.68 0.65 -10.67
C TYR A 250 -23.80 0.25 -11.64
N ALA A 251 -24.95 -0.20 -11.14
CA ALA A 251 -26.12 -0.50 -11.97
C ALA A 251 -26.54 0.76 -12.76
N GLY A 252 -26.74 0.59 -14.07
CA GLY A 252 -27.18 1.68 -14.96
C GLY A 252 -26.06 2.63 -15.41
N GLU A 253 -24.81 2.46 -14.97
CA GLU A 253 -23.68 3.22 -15.52
C GLU A 253 -23.39 2.80 -16.96
N GLY A 254 -22.96 3.77 -17.76
CA GLY A 254 -22.62 3.57 -19.17
C GLY A 254 -21.17 3.19 -19.42
N TRP A 255 -20.66 3.55 -20.61
CA TRP A 255 -19.30 3.28 -21.06
C TRP A 255 -19.02 1.76 -21.06
N GLU A 256 -17.85 1.33 -20.63
CA GLU A 256 -17.46 -0.08 -20.50
C GLU A 256 -17.88 -0.71 -19.15
N VAL A 257 -18.55 0.02 -18.27
CA VAL A 257 -18.92 -0.48 -16.93
C VAL A 257 -19.71 -1.78 -16.99
N PRO A 258 -20.75 -1.95 -17.85
CA PRO A 258 -21.47 -3.21 -17.93
C PRO A 258 -20.56 -4.40 -18.30
N ARG A 259 -19.59 -4.19 -19.21
CA ARG A 259 -18.65 -5.22 -19.64
C ARG A 259 -17.66 -5.55 -18.52
N LEU A 260 -17.09 -4.54 -17.90
CA LEU A 260 -16.20 -4.74 -16.76
C LEU A 260 -16.88 -5.53 -15.64
N LEU A 261 -18.16 -5.21 -15.32
CA LEU A 261 -18.93 -5.95 -14.32
C LEU A 261 -19.28 -7.39 -14.74
N ALA A 262 -19.40 -7.67 -16.04
CA ALA A 262 -19.59 -9.03 -16.54
C ALA A 262 -18.32 -9.89 -16.34
N ASP A 263 -17.12 -9.30 -16.47
CA ASP A 263 -15.86 -9.98 -16.23
C ASP A 263 -15.61 -10.29 -14.74
N LEU A 264 -16.36 -9.68 -13.81
CA LEU A 264 -16.19 -9.82 -12.36
C LEU A 264 -16.36 -11.27 -11.86
N ASP A 265 -17.25 -12.06 -12.48
CA ASP A 265 -17.48 -13.46 -12.07
C ASP A 265 -16.29 -14.37 -12.40
N HIS A 266 -15.47 -13.96 -13.35
CA HIS A 266 -14.29 -14.69 -13.82
C HIS A 266 -12.99 -14.18 -13.18
N ALA A 267 -13.09 -13.19 -12.28
CA ALA A 267 -11.93 -12.61 -11.61
C ALA A 267 -11.59 -13.39 -10.33
N ASP A 268 -10.48 -14.13 -10.34
CA ASP A 268 -10.00 -14.86 -9.16
C ASP A 268 -9.29 -13.94 -8.16
N ASP A 269 -8.90 -12.73 -8.59
CA ASP A 269 -8.14 -11.75 -7.81
C ASP A 269 -8.96 -10.54 -7.37
N PHE A 270 -10.28 -10.72 -7.25
CA PHE A 270 -11.17 -9.65 -6.84
C PHE A 270 -10.82 -9.13 -5.44
N TYR A 271 -10.53 -7.84 -5.38
CA TYR A 271 -10.34 -7.07 -4.15
C TYR A 271 -11.45 -6.04 -4.01
N PHE A 272 -12.05 -5.97 -2.84
CA PHE A 272 -13.05 -4.97 -2.48
C PHE A 272 -12.84 -4.59 -1.02
N ASP A 273 -12.74 -3.29 -0.74
CA ASP A 273 -12.62 -2.82 0.63
C ASP A 273 -13.10 -1.38 0.78
N SER A 274 -13.44 -1.03 2.01
CA SER A 274 -13.71 0.35 2.40
C SER A 274 -12.41 1.17 2.40
N ILE A 275 -12.48 2.42 2.02
CA ILE A 275 -11.38 3.35 2.18
C ILE A 275 -11.37 3.80 3.63
N SER A 276 -10.54 3.13 4.42
CA SER A 276 -10.45 3.31 5.86
C SER A 276 -9.02 3.56 6.30
N GLN A 277 -8.83 4.38 7.30
CA GLN A 277 -7.55 4.66 7.95
C GLN A 277 -7.40 3.84 9.23
N ILE A 278 -6.17 3.51 9.59
CA ILE A 278 -5.84 2.98 10.91
C ILE A 278 -5.26 4.11 11.76
N VAL A 279 -5.90 4.37 12.88
CA VAL A 279 -5.54 5.46 13.83
C VAL A 279 -5.28 4.84 15.19
N MET A 280 -4.00 4.75 15.55
CA MET A 280 -3.52 4.21 16.81
C MET A 280 -2.56 5.21 17.46
N ASP A 281 -2.65 5.35 18.79
CA ASP A 281 -1.75 6.19 19.58
C ASP A 281 -0.40 5.50 19.82
N ARG A 282 -0.43 4.17 19.97
CA ARG A 282 0.73 3.30 20.15
C ARG A 282 0.69 2.15 19.16
N TRP A 283 1.85 1.82 18.58
CA TRP A 283 2.01 0.74 17.61
C TRP A 283 2.69 -0.49 18.19
N SER A 284 3.07 -0.43 19.46
CA SER A 284 3.75 -1.50 20.18
C SER A 284 3.07 -1.81 21.50
N ASP A 285 3.06 -3.07 21.87
CA ASP A 285 2.70 -3.58 23.19
C ASP A 285 3.71 -4.64 23.62
N ARG A 286 4.55 -4.31 24.59
CA ARG A 286 5.67 -5.16 25.08
C ARG A 286 6.53 -5.66 23.91
N ARG A 287 6.47 -6.95 23.56
CA ARG A 287 7.27 -7.62 22.53
C ARG A 287 6.61 -7.68 21.15
N VAL A 288 5.43 -7.10 21.02
CA VAL A 288 4.68 -7.05 19.76
C VAL A 288 4.65 -5.63 19.22
N THR A 289 4.96 -5.46 17.94
CA THR A 289 4.81 -4.18 17.23
C THR A 289 4.14 -4.35 15.88
N LEU A 290 3.73 -3.25 15.26
CA LEU A 290 3.04 -3.22 13.97
C LEU A 290 3.81 -2.34 12.97
N VAL A 291 3.72 -2.67 11.68
CA VAL A 291 4.31 -1.89 10.60
C VAL A 291 3.38 -1.83 9.37
N GLY A 292 3.46 -0.75 8.63
CA GLY A 292 2.64 -0.55 7.42
C GLY A 292 1.15 -0.37 7.74
N ASP A 293 0.29 -0.92 6.88
CA ASP A 293 -1.16 -0.75 7.00
C ASP A 293 -1.72 -1.35 8.30
N ALA A 294 -1.04 -2.30 8.92
CA ALA A 294 -1.42 -2.85 10.22
C ALA A 294 -1.39 -1.80 11.34
N ALA A 295 -0.45 -0.86 11.27
CA ALA A 295 -0.24 0.19 12.29
C ALA A 295 -0.88 1.53 11.94
N TYR A 296 -0.78 1.93 10.66
CA TYR A 296 -1.02 3.33 10.29
C TYR A 296 -1.50 3.52 8.85
N SER A 297 -2.30 2.59 8.31
CA SER A 297 -2.87 2.74 6.96
C SER A 297 -3.42 4.16 6.75
N PRO A 298 -2.97 4.89 5.70
CA PRO A 298 -3.55 6.19 5.36
C PRO A 298 -4.88 6.06 4.62
N GLY A 299 -5.28 4.83 4.26
CA GLY A 299 -6.41 4.45 3.43
C GLY A 299 -5.99 4.02 2.03
N PRO A 300 -6.55 2.93 1.49
CA PRO A 300 -6.33 2.53 0.11
C PRO A 300 -6.77 3.65 -0.85
N ALA A 301 -6.16 3.69 -2.06
CA ALA A 301 -6.39 4.72 -3.09
C ALA A 301 -5.99 6.17 -2.74
N VAL A 302 -5.50 6.43 -1.52
CA VAL A 302 -5.08 7.78 -1.10
C VAL A 302 -3.68 8.13 -1.60
N GLY A 303 -2.92 7.12 -2.00
CA GLY A 303 -1.53 7.23 -2.43
C GLY A 303 -0.53 7.24 -1.27
N GLY A 304 0.63 6.64 -1.50
CA GLY A 304 1.74 6.68 -0.55
C GLY A 304 1.76 5.61 0.54
N GLY A 305 0.71 4.81 0.74
CA GLY A 305 0.69 3.75 1.76
C GLY A 305 1.86 2.75 1.62
N THR A 306 2.17 2.35 0.40
CA THR A 306 3.30 1.47 0.08
C THR A 306 4.64 2.12 0.40
N SER A 307 4.80 3.41 0.09
CA SER A 307 5.99 4.17 0.46
C SER A 307 6.17 4.26 1.98
N VAL A 308 5.10 4.55 2.72
CA VAL A 308 5.12 4.59 4.19
C VAL A 308 5.46 3.23 4.78
N ALA A 309 4.98 2.12 4.16
CA ALA A 309 5.29 0.76 4.58
C ALA A 309 6.76 0.40 4.42
N LEU A 310 7.38 0.72 3.26
CA LEU A 310 8.81 0.48 3.02
C LEU A 310 9.70 1.30 3.96
N ILE A 311 9.39 2.58 4.12
CA ILE A 311 10.11 3.49 5.01
C ILE A 311 10.00 2.99 6.46
N GLY A 312 8.79 2.63 6.90
CA GLY A 312 8.55 2.13 8.25
C GLY A 312 9.28 0.82 8.54
N ALA A 313 9.34 -0.10 7.57
CA ALA A 313 10.09 -1.34 7.68
C ALA A 313 11.60 -1.08 7.89
N HIS A 314 12.18 -0.16 7.09
CA HIS A 314 13.58 0.22 7.23
C HIS A 314 13.87 0.88 8.59
N ILE A 315 13.04 1.86 9.01
CA ILE A 315 13.23 2.57 10.28
C ILE A 315 13.08 1.62 11.48
N LEU A 316 12.09 0.70 11.45
CA LEU A 316 11.89 -0.28 12.53
C LEU A 316 13.13 -1.19 12.69
N ALA A 317 13.62 -1.77 11.58
CA ALA A 317 14.81 -2.62 11.61
C ALA A 317 16.06 -1.85 12.06
N HIS A 318 16.24 -0.61 11.58
CA HIS A 318 17.33 0.26 12.02
C HIS A 318 17.24 0.57 13.53
N SER A 319 16.05 0.85 14.05
CA SER A 319 15.84 1.10 15.48
C SER A 319 16.19 -0.13 16.32
N LEU A 320 15.80 -1.33 15.88
CA LEU A 320 16.17 -2.59 16.56
C LEU A 320 17.67 -2.83 16.53
N ARG A 321 18.35 -2.55 15.43
CA ARG A 321 19.82 -2.67 15.32
C ARG A 321 20.55 -1.85 16.39
N HIS A 322 20.10 -0.59 16.61
CA HIS A 322 20.79 0.39 17.47
C HIS A 322 20.30 0.44 18.92
N ALA A 323 19.39 -0.45 19.28
CA ALA A 323 18.83 -0.49 20.64
C ALA A 323 19.54 -1.47 21.58
N ASP A 324 20.59 -2.15 21.12
CA ASP A 324 21.41 -3.08 21.92
C ASP A 324 20.58 -4.14 22.69
N GLY A 325 19.53 -4.67 22.04
CA GLY A 325 18.62 -5.65 22.62
C GLY A 325 17.43 -5.07 23.38
N ASP A 326 17.38 -3.76 23.62
CA ASP A 326 16.22 -3.09 24.22
C ASP A 326 15.14 -2.79 23.17
N HIS A 327 14.22 -3.74 22.99
CA HIS A 327 13.11 -3.59 22.05
C HIS A 327 12.17 -2.44 22.41
N THR A 328 12.01 -2.09 23.69
CA THR A 328 11.14 -0.98 24.12
C THR A 328 11.69 0.33 23.61
N ARG A 329 12.99 0.57 23.79
CA ARG A 329 13.67 1.75 23.23
C ARG A 329 13.61 1.78 21.71
N ALA A 330 13.78 0.62 21.05
CA ALA A 330 13.69 0.50 19.60
C ALA A 330 12.30 0.91 19.08
N PHE A 331 11.24 0.42 19.70
CA PHE A 331 9.86 0.70 19.31
C PHE A 331 9.47 2.15 19.55
N ASP A 332 9.91 2.74 20.66
CA ASP A 332 9.68 4.16 20.94
C ASP A 332 10.39 5.06 19.93
N HIS A 333 11.65 4.73 19.57
CA HIS A 333 12.38 5.44 18.52
C HIS A 333 11.69 5.32 17.16
N TYR A 334 11.32 4.10 16.75
CA TYR A 334 10.58 3.84 15.52
C TYR A 334 9.28 4.65 15.45
N GLN A 335 8.47 4.60 16.50
CA GLN A 335 7.20 5.33 16.53
C GLN A 335 7.42 6.85 16.47
N HIS A 336 8.42 7.36 17.18
CA HIS A 336 8.76 8.79 17.15
C HIS A 336 9.19 9.24 15.75
N ALA A 337 10.10 8.51 15.11
CA ALA A 337 10.61 8.82 13.78
C ALA A 337 9.51 8.81 12.69
N MET A 338 8.53 7.89 12.81
CA MET A 338 7.47 7.74 11.82
C MET A 338 6.25 8.63 12.08
N ARG A 339 6.08 9.19 13.28
CA ARG A 339 4.85 9.88 13.72
C ARG A 339 4.44 11.02 12.80
N GLU A 340 5.38 11.86 12.41
CA GLU A 340 5.09 13.03 11.57
C GLU A 340 4.65 12.60 10.16
N LEU A 341 5.39 11.66 9.55
CA LEU A 341 5.06 11.11 8.23
C LEU A 341 3.66 10.48 8.21
N VAL A 342 3.36 9.65 9.20
CA VAL A 342 2.05 8.98 9.34
C VAL A 342 0.93 10.00 9.53
N THR A 343 1.14 11.02 10.38
CA THR A 343 0.13 12.07 10.62
C THR A 343 -0.17 12.85 9.34
N ARG A 344 0.86 13.28 8.61
CA ARG A 344 0.71 14.00 7.34
C ARG A 344 0.03 13.14 6.29
N SER A 345 0.41 11.86 6.15
CA SER A 345 -0.18 10.94 5.19
C SER A 345 -1.68 10.71 5.45
N ARG A 346 -2.09 10.60 6.71
CA ARG A 346 -3.52 10.49 7.08
C ARG A 346 -4.33 11.75 6.79
N GLN A 347 -3.76 12.94 7.01
CA GLN A 347 -4.46 14.23 6.76
C GLN A 347 -4.80 14.45 5.29
N ILE A 348 -4.04 13.86 4.38
CA ILE A 348 -4.24 14.00 2.94
C ILE A 348 -5.42 13.15 2.43
N GLY A 349 -5.74 12.04 3.11
CA GLY A 349 -6.75 11.08 2.69
C GLY A 349 -8.10 11.67 2.28
N PRO A 350 -8.77 12.43 3.13
CA PRO A 350 -10.07 13.01 2.80
C PRO A 350 -10.03 13.97 1.60
N THR A 351 -8.95 14.76 1.46
CA THR A 351 -8.78 15.67 0.32
C THR A 351 -8.55 14.92 -0.98
N THR A 352 -7.74 13.87 -0.97
CA THR A 352 -7.52 13.01 -2.13
C THR A 352 -8.80 12.33 -2.58
N MET A 353 -9.61 11.81 -1.66
CA MET A 353 -10.93 11.26 -1.96
C MET A 353 -11.83 12.26 -2.68
N ASN A 354 -11.86 13.51 -2.24
CA ASN A 354 -12.66 14.56 -2.87
C ASN A 354 -12.21 14.87 -4.31
N THR A 355 -10.92 14.77 -4.58
CA THR A 355 -10.33 15.01 -5.89
C THR A 355 -10.52 13.84 -6.84
N LEU A 356 -10.33 12.60 -6.35
CA LEU A 356 -10.45 11.38 -7.16
C LEU A 356 -11.90 11.07 -7.51
N ILE A 357 -12.83 11.27 -6.57
CA ILE A 357 -14.25 10.91 -6.74
C ILE A 357 -15.11 12.16 -6.50
N PRO A 358 -15.26 13.05 -7.51
CA PRO A 358 -16.10 14.24 -7.39
C PRO A 358 -17.54 13.86 -7.08
N ALA A 359 -18.16 14.49 -6.08
CA ALA A 359 -19.47 14.10 -5.56
C ALA A 359 -20.66 14.57 -6.42
N THR A 360 -20.47 15.61 -7.25
CA THR A 360 -21.55 16.25 -8.02
C THR A 360 -21.16 16.44 -9.49
N ASP A 361 -22.15 16.55 -10.39
CA ASP A 361 -21.94 16.87 -11.81
C ASP A 361 -21.11 18.14 -12.01
N ARG A 362 -21.34 19.15 -11.18
CA ARG A 362 -20.57 20.41 -11.22
C ARG A 362 -19.08 20.16 -10.90
N GLN A 363 -18.81 19.33 -9.89
CA GLN A 363 -17.43 18.97 -9.54
C GLN A 363 -16.78 18.11 -10.63
N VAL A 364 -17.49 17.12 -11.19
CA VAL A 364 -17.02 16.33 -12.35
C VAL A 364 -16.68 17.26 -13.51
N TRP A 365 -17.59 18.20 -13.85
CA TRP A 365 -17.36 19.18 -14.89
C TRP A 365 -16.12 20.02 -14.60
N LEU A 366 -15.98 20.55 -13.39
CA LEU A 366 -14.85 21.38 -12.98
C LEU A 366 -13.52 20.60 -13.07
N THR A 367 -13.47 19.36 -12.59
CA THR A 367 -12.32 18.47 -12.71
C THR A 367 -11.89 18.32 -14.17
N ILE A 368 -12.83 18.03 -15.06
CA ILE A 368 -12.55 17.88 -16.49
C ILE A 368 -12.06 19.19 -17.11
N GLN A 369 -12.67 20.36 -16.77
CA GLN A 369 -12.19 21.65 -17.27
C GLN A 369 -10.78 21.97 -16.77
N THR A 370 -10.51 21.69 -15.51
CA THR A 370 -9.18 21.83 -14.95
C THR A 370 -8.15 21.01 -15.75
N MET A 371 -8.45 19.73 -16.03
CA MET A 371 -7.59 18.88 -16.84
C MET A 371 -7.42 19.41 -18.28
N ARG A 372 -8.48 19.97 -18.88
CA ARG A 372 -8.39 20.63 -20.19
C ARG A 372 -7.48 21.84 -20.22
N VAL A 373 -7.52 22.67 -19.18
CA VAL A 373 -6.66 23.84 -19.06
C VAL A 373 -5.21 23.37 -18.80
N LEU A 374 -5.02 22.47 -17.84
CA LEU A 374 -3.70 21.97 -17.47
C LEU A 374 -2.92 21.43 -18.67
N ARG A 375 -3.56 20.60 -19.52
CA ARG A 375 -2.88 20.02 -20.70
C ARG A 375 -2.36 21.07 -21.70
N ARG A 376 -2.87 22.31 -21.67
CA ARG A 376 -2.48 23.40 -22.56
C ARG A 376 -1.35 24.27 -21.99
N LEU A 377 -1.08 24.13 -20.70
CA LEU A 377 -0.06 24.93 -20.03
C LEU A 377 1.35 24.42 -20.36
N PRO A 378 2.36 25.30 -20.41
CA PRO A 378 3.75 24.87 -20.49
C PRO A 378 4.15 23.93 -19.35
N ALA A 379 5.03 22.96 -19.62
CA ALA A 379 5.43 21.95 -18.65
C ALA A 379 5.95 22.52 -17.32
N ALA A 380 6.63 23.68 -17.36
CA ALA A 380 7.12 24.36 -16.16
C ALA A 380 5.96 24.87 -15.26
N VAL A 381 4.87 25.37 -15.87
CA VAL A 381 3.68 25.83 -15.14
C VAL A 381 2.90 24.64 -14.59
N GLN A 382 2.75 23.59 -15.39
CA GLN A 382 2.14 22.35 -14.93
C GLN A 382 2.86 21.81 -13.69
N ARG A 383 4.20 21.66 -13.75
CA ARG A 383 5.01 21.22 -12.62
C ARG A 383 4.78 22.05 -11.35
N ARG A 384 4.75 23.38 -11.47
CA ARG A 384 4.49 24.26 -10.31
C ARG A 384 3.10 24.07 -9.71
N LEU A 385 2.07 23.94 -10.54
CA LEU A 385 0.68 23.72 -10.09
C LEU A 385 0.51 22.36 -9.41
N PHE A 386 1.09 21.29 -9.99
CA PHE A 386 1.05 19.95 -9.38
C PHE A 386 1.90 19.84 -8.13
N ALA A 387 3.08 20.47 -8.11
CA ALA A 387 3.86 20.57 -6.88
C ALA A 387 3.09 21.25 -5.74
N PHE A 388 2.18 22.16 -6.05
CA PHE A 388 1.31 22.77 -5.02
C PHE A 388 0.22 21.81 -4.53
N GLN A 389 -0.28 20.89 -5.40
CA GLN A 389 -1.28 19.88 -5.07
C GLN A 389 -0.68 18.53 -4.59
N ALA A 390 0.64 18.35 -4.66
CA ALA A 390 1.36 17.13 -4.32
C ALA A 390 1.46 16.89 -2.81
N GLY A 391 0.35 17.01 -2.08
CA GLY A 391 0.29 16.81 -0.63
C GLY A 391 0.93 15.48 -0.18
N PRO A 392 0.57 14.31 -0.77
CA PRO A 392 1.16 13.03 -0.40
C PRO A 392 2.67 12.98 -0.61
N ALA A 393 3.14 13.37 -1.79
CA ALA A 393 4.57 13.33 -2.10
C ALA A 393 5.40 14.30 -1.24
N ARG A 394 4.86 15.48 -0.90
CA ARG A 394 5.55 16.41 0.01
C ARG A 394 5.67 15.84 1.41
N ALA A 395 4.61 15.20 1.92
CA ALA A 395 4.65 14.56 3.21
C ALA A 395 5.71 13.44 3.22
N LEU A 396 5.76 12.63 2.15
CA LEU A 396 6.70 11.53 2.01
C LEU A 396 8.14 11.99 1.80
N ASN A 397 8.36 13.08 1.07
CA ASN A 397 9.70 13.63 0.84
C ASN A 397 10.28 14.39 2.05
N SER A 398 9.52 14.60 3.12
CA SER A 398 9.99 15.32 4.32
C SER A 398 10.77 14.44 5.30
N ILE A 399 10.75 13.11 5.15
CA ILE A 399 11.46 12.21 6.03
C ILE A 399 12.91 12.01 5.56
N THR A 400 13.84 12.11 6.49
CA THR A 400 15.24 11.73 6.26
C THR A 400 15.43 10.30 6.74
N LEU A 401 15.91 9.43 5.84
CA LEU A 401 16.25 8.06 6.20
C LEU A 401 17.52 8.05 7.07
N PRO A 402 17.60 7.20 8.08
CA PRO A 402 18.82 7.06 8.88
C PRO A 402 19.98 6.58 8.01
N ASP A 403 21.21 7.03 8.34
CA ASP A 403 22.43 6.61 7.66
C ASP A 403 22.82 5.19 8.08
N GLU A 404 23.20 4.34 7.11
CA GLU A 404 23.58 2.96 7.37
C GLU A 404 24.97 2.86 8.06
N HIS A 405 25.82 3.87 7.98
CA HIS A 405 27.23 3.87 8.39
C HIS A 405 27.52 4.69 9.67
N GLY A 406 26.50 5.22 10.32
CA GLY A 406 26.66 6.26 11.36
C GLY A 406 27.02 5.79 12.79
N ALA A 407 27.49 4.56 13.05
CA ALA A 407 27.77 4.09 14.40
C ALA A 407 29.17 3.49 14.63
N ASP A 408 29.96 3.18 13.61
CA ASP A 408 31.30 2.55 13.79
C ASP A 408 32.45 3.55 13.98
N GLU A 409 32.24 4.85 13.81
CA GLU A 409 33.36 5.83 13.91
C GLU A 409 33.49 6.56 15.26
N ARG A 410 32.73 6.18 16.30
CA ARG A 410 32.85 6.79 17.64
C ARG A 410 33.33 5.81 18.71
N GLY A 411 34.28 4.95 18.37
CA GLY A 411 34.84 3.96 19.26
C GLY A 411 36.34 3.83 19.22
N ASP A 412 37.09 4.90 18.86
CA ASP A 412 38.54 4.98 19.09
C ASP A 412 38.98 6.45 19.22
N SER A 413 38.91 6.96 20.43
CA SER A 413 39.78 8.06 20.90
C SER A 413 39.70 8.16 22.43
#